data_009045050a1010df97c54f818af2edc5
#
_entry.id   009045050a1010df97c54f818af2edc5
#
_cell.length_a   1.000
_cell.length_b   1.000
_cell.length_c   1.000
_cell.angle_alpha   90.00
_cell.angle_beta   90.00
_cell.angle_gamma   90.00
#
_symmetry.space_group_name_H-M   'P 1'
#
loop_
_entity.id
_entity.type
_entity.pdbx_description
1 polymer ?
#
loop_
_entity_poly.entity_id
_entity_poly.type
_entity_poly.pdbx_seq_one_letter_code
_entity_poly.pdbx_strand_id
1 'polypeptide(L)'
;MFISLYKLGYIGIDEEENCYIDNDVLISVDRVLSLEFYLPKNQKDPNKENQKDRYGGRNLVFHVNGIYRMDEQLREHLDNNKDFDKLFMDVVKAGLLRSEKYDSTSPLTIGERYSREEVCRLLNWELKISGQNIGGYFISDSTHDTCPIYITYDKADDISETIKYEDRFYNPNTMHCYSKDGRRLEKKEMKKMFAGVNEGKTKLKYYLFVKKSDDEGISYVFLGECFVIKNSMKQESRLIDGKEKPIVSYDVRLKEPVDLTLYYSFVGTKRN
;
A
#
# COMPACT_ATOMS: atom_id res chain seq x y z
N MET A 1 -14.97 8.42 10.97
CA MET A 1 -14.26 8.70 9.71
C MET A 1 -14.19 10.18 9.40
N PHE A 2 -15.28 10.96 9.29
CA PHE A 2 -15.25 12.40 9.06
C PHE A 2 -14.37 13.15 10.07
N ILE A 3 -14.57 12.92 11.36
CA ILE A 3 -13.75 13.54 12.41
C ILE A 3 -12.27 13.12 12.31
N SER A 4 -11.99 11.86 11.90
CA SER A 4 -10.63 11.42 11.66
C SER A 4 -9.99 12.16 10.49
N LEU A 5 -10.70 12.32 9.39
CA LEU A 5 -10.23 13.05 8.22
C LEU A 5 -10.01 14.53 8.52
N TYR A 6 -10.89 15.15 9.32
CA TYR A 6 -10.72 16.52 9.79
C TYR A 6 -9.46 16.68 10.65
N LYS A 7 -9.29 15.80 11.65
CA LYS A 7 -8.10 15.79 12.51
C LYS A 7 -6.80 15.55 11.75
N LEU A 8 -6.86 14.79 10.65
CA LEU A 8 -5.73 14.53 9.77
C LEU A 8 -5.51 15.62 8.71
N GLY A 9 -6.30 16.69 8.73
CA GLY A 9 -6.15 17.82 7.79
C GLY A 9 -6.65 17.55 6.36
N TYR A 10 -7.28 16.40 6.09
CA TYR A 10 -7.88 16.10 4.79
C TYR A 10 -9.25 16.76 4.58
N ILE A 11 -9.83 17.29 5.63
CA ILE A 11 -11.06 18.08 5.61
C ILE A 11 -10.73 19.44 6.20
N GLY A 12 -11.01 20.50 5.46
CA GLY A 12 -10.90 21.88 5.94
C GLY A 12 -12.28 22.45 6.28
N ILE A 13 -12.28 23.49 7.06
CA ILE A 13 -13.45 24.35 7.31
C ILE A 13 -13.04 25.76 6.87
N ASP A 14 -13.80 26.36 5.96
CA ASP A 14 -13.57 27.73 5.53
C ASP A 14 -14.15 28.76 6.52
N GLU A 15 -13.97 30.06 6.25
CA GLU A 15 -14.42 31.17 7.10
C GLU A 15 -15.96 31.21 7.21
N GLU A 16 -16.69 30.58 6.29
CA GLU A 16 -18.17 30.48 6.28
C GLU A 16 -18.67 29.18 6.96
N GLU A 17 -17.81 28.46 7.66
CA GLU A 17 -18.09 27.15 8.29
C GLU A 17 -18.48 26.04 7.30
N ASN A 18 -18.21 26.21 6.00
CA ASN A 18 -18.38 25.13 5.04
C ASN A 18 -17.23 24.12 5.15
N CYS A 19 -17.58 22.85 5.15
CA CYS A 19 -16.62 21.77 5.18
C CYS A 19 -16.16 21.43 3.76
N TYR A 20 -14.87 21.54 3.48
CA TYR A 20 -14.28 21.11 2.21
C TYR A 20 -13.37 19.90 2.42
N ILE A 21 -13.32 19.02 1.42
CA ILE A 21 -12.52 17.79 1.43
C ILE A 21 -11.69 17.79 0.16
N ASP A 22 -10.41 17.41 0.29
CA ASP A 22 -9.58 17.15 -0.87
C ASP A 22 -10.22 16.10 -1.79
N ASN A 23 -10.30 16.39 -3.10
CA ASN A 23 -10.99 15.54 -4.07
C ASN A 23 -10.42 14.11 -4.12
N ASP A 24 -9.12 13.94 -4.00
CA ASP A 24 -8.50 12.61 -4.04
C ASP A 24 -8.86 11.79 -2.81
N VAL A 25 -8.92 12.44 -1.65
CA VAL A 25 -9.40 11.83 -0.40
C VAL A 25 -10.88 11.47 -0.50
N LEU A 26 -11.68 12.38 -1.06
CA LEU A 26 -13.12 12.19 -1.27
C LEU A 26 -13.39 10.94 -2.13
N ILE A 27 -12.73 10.84 -3.28
CA ILE A 27 -12.86 9.69 -4.18
C ILE A 27 -12.45 8.38 -3.49
N SER A 28 -11.37 8.38 -2.71
CA SER A 28 -10.92 7.22 -1.96
C SER A 28 -11.93 6.79 -0.89
N VAL A 29 -12.48 7.77 -0.17
CA VAL A 29 -13.51 7.55 0.86
C VAL A 29 -14.79 6.99 0.25
N ASP A 30 -15.24 7.56 -0.85
CA ASP A 30 -16.45 7.10 -1.54
C ASP A 30 -16.32 5.65 -2.00
N ARG A 31 -15.19 5.29 -2.60
CA ARG A 31 -14.91 3.90 -3.03
C ARG A 31 -14.90 2.90 -1.89
N VAL A 32 -14.35 3.29 -0.73
CA VAL A 32 -14.33 2.41 0.45
C VAL A 32 -15.73 2.25 1.06
N LEU A 33 -16.48 3.34 1.19
CA LEU A 33 -17.81 3.34 1.81
C LEU A 33 -18.88 2.75 0.92
N SER A 34 -18.78 2.91 -0.40
CA SER A 34 -19.63 2.23 -1.38
C SER A 34 -19.27 0.76 -1.58
N LEU A 35 -18.19 0.28 -0.96
CA LEU A 35 -17.59 -1.03 -1.18
C LEU A 35 -17.06 -1.27 -2.60
N GLU A 36 -17.02 -0.27 -3.45
CA GLU A 36 -16.54 -0.38 -4.83
C GLU A 36 -15.04 -0.70 -4.89
N PHE A 37 -14.26 -0.19 -3.94
CA PHE A 37 -12.84 -0.53 -3.81
C PHE A 37 -12.60 -2.04 -3.72
N TYR A 38 -13.56 -2.80 -3.18
CA TYR A 38 -13.46 -4.24 -2.97
C TYR A 38 -14.02 -5.07 -4.13
N LEU A 39 -14.52 -4.43 -5.18
CA LEU A 39 -15.00 -5.14 -6.37
C LEU A 39 -13.82 -5.60 -7.24
N PRO A 40 -13.78 -6.85 -7.69
CA PRO A 40 -12.78 -7.29 -8.66
C PRO A 40 -13.00 -6.62 -10.02
N LYS A 41 -11.92 -6.13 -10.63
CA LYS A 41 -11.95 -5.43 -11.94
C LYS A 41 -12.53 -6.27 -13.11
N ASN A 42 -12.46 -7.60 -13.01
CA ASN A 42 -12.94 -8.53 -14.03
C ASN A 42 -13.51 -9.78 -13.36
N GLN A 43 -14.74 -9.70 -12.91
CA GLN A 43 -15.44 -10.90 -12.46
C GLN A 43 -16.00 -11.65 -13.67
N LYS A 44 -15.24 -12.64 -14.16
CA LYS A 44 -15.67 -13.50 -15.28
C LYS A 44 -16.62 -14.63 -14.85
N ASP A 45 -16.78 -14.82 -13.57
CA ASP A 45 -17.64 -15.87 -13.03
C ASP A 45 -18.92 -15.24 -12.48
N PRO A 46 -20.05 -15.40 -13.18
CA PRO A 46 -21.34 -14.82 -12.77
C PRO A 46 -21.90 -15.44 -11.47
N ASN A 47 -21.34 -16.59 -11.04
CA ASN A 47 -21.73 -17.24 -9.78
C ASN A 47 -20.88 -16.79 -8.58
N LYS A 48 -19.88 -15.95 -8.80
CA LYS A 48 -19.02 -15.46 -7.74
C LYS A 48 -19.59 -14.19 -7.15
N GLU A 49 -20.24 -14.35 -6.00
CA GLU A 49 -20.76 -13.24 -5.20
C GLU A 49 -19.63 -12.24 -4.91
N ASN A 50 -19.81 -10.97 -5.27
CA ASN A 50 -18.86 -9.92 -4.94
C ASN A 50 -19.01 -9.50 -3.46
N GLN A 51 -18.04 -8.79 -2.91
CA GLN A 51 -18.11 -8.38 -1.50
C GLN A 51 -19.30 -7.47 -1.21
N LYS A 52 -19.66 -6.60 -2.15
CA LYS A 52 -20.81 -5.71 -2.02
C LYS A 52 -22.13 -6.51 -1.92
N ASP A 53 -22.27 -7.56 -2.73
CA ASP A 53 -23.47 -8.43 -2.68
C ASP A 53 -23.60 -9.17 -1.36
N ARG A 54 -22.46 -9.61 -0.78
CA ARG A 54 -22.43 -10.24 0.56
C ARG A 54 -22.95 -9.32 1.67
N TYR A 55 -22.84 -8.02 1.48
CA TYR A 55 -23.33 -6.99 2.40
C TYR A 55 -24.63 -6.35 1.90
N GLY A 56 -25.42 -7.06 1.11
CA GLY A 56 -26.74 -6.63 0.65
C GLY A 56 -26.74 -5.69 -0.56
N GLY A 57 -25.61 -5.52 -1.25
CA GLY A 57 -25.49 -4.73 -2.48
C GLY A 57 -25.66 -3.22 -2.31
N ARG A 58 -25.79 -2.72 -1.08
CA ARG A 58 -26.05 -1.31 -0.77
C ARG A 58 -24.78 -0.53 -0.44
N ASN A 59 -24.81 0.77 -0.70
CA ASN A 59 -23.82 1.69 -0.17
C ASN A 59 -24.17 2.02 1.28
N LEU A 60 -23.18 2.02 2.16
CA LEU A 60 -23.38 2.41 3.57
C LEU A 60 -23.51 3.92 3.73
N VAL A 61 -22.89 4.66 2.81
CA VAL A 61 -22.91 6.13 2.79
C VAL A 61 -23.03 6.58 1.34
N PHE A 62 -23.80 7.63 1.13
CA PHE A 62 -24.00 8.29 -0.17
C PHE A 62 -23.42 9.68 -0.14
N HIS A 63 -22.80 10.08 -1.24
CA HIS A 63 -22.40 11.45 -1.50
C HIS A 63 -23.36 12.07 -2.53
N VAL A 64 -24.17 13.02 -2.10
CA VAL A 64 -25.15 13.70 -2.97
C VAL A 64 -25.05 15.20 -2.74
N ASN A 65 -24.80 15.96 -3.81
CA ASN A 65 -24.71 17.42 -3.76
C ASN A 65 -23.75 17.96 -2.69
N GLY A 66 -22.57 17.37 -2.57
CA GLY A 66 -21.57 17.79 -1.58
C GLY A 66 -21.82 17.32 -0.15
N ILE A 67 -22.93 16.61 0.10
CA ILE A 67 -23.33 16.17 1.44
C ILE A 67 -23.23 14.64 1.54
N TYR A 68 -22.59 14.16 2.61
CA TYR A 68 -22.59 12.74 2.96
C TYR A 68 -23.84 12.39 3.74
N ARG A 69 -24.53 11.36 3.29
CA ARG A 69 -25.70 10.79 3.95
C ARG A 69 -25.49 9.32 4.22
N MET A 70 -25.83 8.88 5.42
CA MET A 70 -25.86 7.47 5.78
C MET A 70 -27.05 6.79 5.11
N ASP A 71 -26.90 5.51 4.75
CA ASP A 71 -28.01 4.66 4.29
C ASP A 71 -29.13 4.67 5.34
N GLU A 72 -30.36 4.77 4.87
CA GLU A 72 -31.52 4.92 5.75
C GLU A 72 -31.75 3.69 6.64
N GLN A 73 -31.55 2.48 6.09
CA GLN A 73 -31.65 1.26 6.90
C GLN A 73 -30.54 1.15 7.94
N LEU A 74 -29.32 1.56 7.59
CA LEU A 74 -28.22 1.59 8.56
C LEU A 74 -28.55 2.57 9.69
N ARG A 75 -29.09 3.73 9.37
CA ARG A 75 -29.49 4.72 10.37
C ARG A 75 -30.63 4.20 11.26
N GLU A 76 -31.67 3.60 10.68
CA GLU A 76 -32.74 2.98 11.44
C GLU A 76 -32.24 1.88 12.38
N HIS A 77 -31.28 1.07 11.94
CA HIS A 77 -30.67 0.05 12.79
C HIS A 77 -29.91 0.65 13.97
N LEU A 78 -29.17 1.74 13.74
CA LEU A 78 -28.46 2.46 14.80
C LEU A 78 -29.42 3.08 15.80
N ASP A 79 -30.50 3.70 15.31
CA ASP A 79 -31.52 4.37 16.14
C ASP A 79 -32.33 3.37 16.99
N ASN A 80 -32.64 2.20 16.44
CA ASN A 80 -33.53 1.21 17.07
C ASN A 80 -32.78 0.09 17.83
N ASN A 81 -31.45 -0.07 17.65
CA ASN A 81 -30.67 -1.11 18.29
C ASN A 81 -29.47 -0.52 19.03
N LYS A 82 -29.66 -0.28 20.32
CA LYS A 82 -28.62 0.33 21.19
C LYS A 82 -27.33 -0.48 21.28
N ASP A 83 -27.39 -1.80 21.18
CA ASP A 83 -26.18 -2.63 21.22
C ASP A 83 -25.40 -2.52 19.91
N PHE A 84 -26.09 -2.47 18.79
CA PHE A 84 -25.49 -2.22 17.49
C PHE A 84 -24.86 -0.82 17.40
N ASP A 85 -25.60 0.22 17.84
CA ASP A 85 -25.07 1.59 17.92
C ASP A 85 -23.81 1.66 18.78
N LYS A 86 -23.82 1.03 19.95
CA LYS A 86 -22.65 0.97 20.83
C LYS A 86 -21.44 0.32 20.16
N LEU A 87 -21.61 -0.82 19.48
CA LEU A 87 -20.56 -1.50 18.74
C LEU A 87 -20.04 -0.64 17.58
N PHE A 88 -20.95 0.00 16.86
CA PHE A 88 -20.58 0.91 15.77
C PHE A 88 -19.75 2.10 16.29
N MET A 89 -20.21 2.72 17.38
CA MET A 89 -19.46 3.83 18.00
C MET A 89 -18.11 3.40 18.59
N ASP A 90 -17.97 2.18 19.09
CA ASP A 90 -16.69 1.65 19.55
C ASP A 90 -15.70 1.48 18.39
N VAL A 91 -16.17 1.01 17.22
CA VAL A 91 -15.34 0.94 16.00
C VAL A 91 -14.90 2.34 15.54
N VAL A 92 -15.82 3.32 15.57
CA VAL A 92 -15.50 4.72 15.23
C VAL A 92 -14.44 5.28 16.18
N LYS A 93 -14.62 5.10 17.49
CA LYS A 93 -13.66 5.53 18.51
C LYS A 93 -12.28 4.87 18.34
N ALA A 94 -12.26 3.56 18.12
CA ALA A 94 -11.02 2.83 17.85
C ALA A 94 -10.31 3.37 16.59
N GLY A 95 -11.06 3.68 15.54
CA GLY A 95 -10.54 4.31 14.33
C GLY A 95 -9.96 5.70 14.59
N LEU A 96 -10.61 6.51 15.42
CA LEU A 96 -10.12 7.83 15.84
C LEU A 96 -8.81 7.73 16.62
N LEU A 97 -8.75 6.87 17.64
CA LEU A 97 -7.54 6.64 18.43
C LEU A 97 -6.38 6.16 17.53
N ARG A 98 -6.68 5.22 16.63
CA ARG A 98 -5.67 4.73 15.69
C ARG A 98 -5.16 5.83 14.75
N SER A 99 -6.01 6.78 14.35
CA SER A 99 -5.63 7.86 13.44
C SER A 99 -4.66 8.87 14.07
N GLU A 100 -4.58 8.95 15.40
CA GLU A 100 -3.70 9.90 16.10
C GLU A 100 -2.20 9.64 15.87
N LYS A 101 -1.83 8.42 15.52
CA LYS A 101 -0.45 8.01 15.27
C LYS A 101 0.01 8.18 13.82
N TYR A 102 -0.91 8.54 12.91
CA TYR A 102 -0.58 8.71 11.50
C TYR A 102 -0.23 10.16 11.18
N ASP A 103 0.74 10.32 10.26
CA ASP A 103 1.12 11.62 9.70
C ASP A 103 -0.08 12.24 8.98
N SER A 104 -0.39 13.50 9.28
CA SER A 104 -1.47 14.26 8.64
C SER A 104 -1.10 14.81 7.26
N THR A 105 0.19 14.81 6.91
CA THR A 105 0.71 15.41 5.67
C THR A 105 1.02 14.39 4.59
N SER A 106 0.91 13.09 4.89
CA SER A 106 1.25 12.00 4.00
C SER A 106 0.21 10.87 4.09
N PRO A 107 -0.16 10.22 2.98
CA PRO A 107 -1.05 9.06 3.01
C PRO A 107 -0.43 7.86 3.74
N LEU A 108 0.89 7.86 3.93
CA LEU A 108 1.64 6.77 4.55
C LEU A 108 2.60 7.34 5.60
N THR A 109 2.59 6.79 6.79
CA THR A 109 3.44 7.21 7.92
C THR A 109 4.65 6.30 8.04
N ILE A 110 5.85 6.87 8.02
CA ILE A 110 7.11 6.12 8.16
C ILE A 110 7.14 5.40 9.52
N GLY A 111 7.56 4.14 9.50
CA GLY A 111 7.60 3.26 10.67
C GLY A 111 6.30 2.51 10.94
N GLU A 112 5.17 2.92 10.37
CA GLU A 112 3.90 2.22 10.53
C GLU A 112 3.79 1.01 9.60
N ARG A 113 2.94 0.05 10.00
CA ARG A 113 2.73 -1.20 9.25
C ARG A 113 1.47 -1.15 8.42
N TYR A 114 1.60 -1.58 7.17
CA TYR A 114 0.50 -1.63 6.20
C TYR A 114 0.47 -2.97 5.46
N SER A 115 -0.73 -3.51 5.27
CA SER A 115 -0.94 -4.57 4.29
C SER A 115 -0.88 -4.00 2.86
N ARG A 116 -0.61 -4.86 1.88
CA ARG A 116 -0.61 -4.46 0.46
C ARG A 116 -1.94 -3.85 0.02
N GLU A 117 -3.05 -4.34 0.58
CA GLU A 117 -4.39 -3.84 0.27
C GLU A 117 -4.65 -2.45 0.86
N GLU A 118 -4.16 -2.18 2.07
CA GLU A 118 -4.22 -0.84 2.68
C GLU A 118 -3.41 0.17 1.86
N VAL A 119 -2.23 -0.22 1.38
CA VAL A 119 -1.40 0.65 0.53
C VAL A 119 -2.11 1.00 -0.77
N CYS A 120 -2.75 0.04 -1.45
CA CYS A 120 -3.54 0.32 -2.65
C CYS A 120 -4.61 1.38 -2.40
N ARG A 121 -5.32 1.27 -1.27
CA ARG A 121 -6.36 2.20 -0.86
C ARG A 121 -5.79 3.59 -0.52
N LEU A 122 -4.72 3.64 0.28
CA LEU A 122 -4.12 4.89 0.72
C LEU A 122 -3.41 5.64 -0.42
N LEU A 123 -2.88 4.93 -1.41
CA LEU A 123 -2.34 5.51 -2.64
C LEU A 123 -3.43 5.78 -3.69
N ASN A 124 -4.69 5.74 -3.29
CA ASN A 124 -5.86 6.08 -4.11
C ASN A 124 -5.97 5.30 -5.43
N TRP A 125 -5.57 4.03 -5.43
CA TRP A 125 -5.75 3.18 -6.61
C TRP A 125 -7.24 2.92 -6.86
N GLU A 126 -7.63 2.86 -8.12
CA GLU A 126 -9.04 2.72 -8.50
C GLU A 126 -9.71 1.47 -7.97
N LEU A 127 -8.97 0.36 -7.86
CA LEU A 127 -9.52 -0.92 -7.44
C LEU A 127 -8.56 -1.66 -6.51
N LYS A 128 -9.15 -2.45 -5.62
CA LYS A 128 -8.43 -3.43 -4.83
C LYS A 128 -7.75 -4.45 -5.75
N ILE A 129 -6.45 -4.59 -5.57
CA ILE A 129 -5.69 -5.67 -6.18
C ILE A 129 -5.46 -6.72 -5.10
N SER A 130 -5.75 -7.99 -5.40
CA SER A 130 -5.47 -9.08 -4.46
C SER A 130 -4.00 -9.05 -4.05
N GLY A 131 -3.73 -9.10 -2.74
CA GLY A 131 -2.37 -9.12 -2.20
C GLY A 131 -1.50 -10.23 -2.78
N GLN A 132 -2.10 -11.34 -3.22
CA GLN A 132 -1.40 -12.44 -3.92
C GLN A 132 -0.85 -12.01 -5.29
N ASN A 133 -1.48 -11.04 -5.96
CA ASN A 133 -1.03 -10.54 -7.26
C ASN A 133 0.07 -9.47 -7.14
N ILE A 134 0.32 -8.97 -5.93
CA ILE A 134 1.37 -8.01 -5.64
C ILE A 134 2.57 -8.76 -5.08
N GLY A 135 3.43 -9.28 -5.94
CA GLY A 135 4.69 -9.86 -5.49
C GLY A 135 5.83 -8.86 -5.63
N GLY A 136 6.64 -8.64 -4.60
CA GLY A 136 7.84 -7.80 -4.64
C GLY A 136 7.60 -6.32 -4.97
N TYR A 137 6.91 -5.99 -6.03
CA TYR A 137 6.51 -4.62 -6.40
C TYR A 137 5.24 -4.63 -7.25
N PHE A 138 4.59 -3.49 -7.36
CA PHE A 138 3.47 -3.30 -8.26
C PHE A 138 3.45 -1.86 -8.81
N ILE A 139 3.21 -1.72 -10.12
CA ILE A 139 3.11 -0.43 -10.77
C ILE A 139 1.63 -0.14 -11.02
N SER A 140 1.11 0.92 -10.43
CA SER A 140 -0.25 1.35 -10.66
C SER A 140 -0.50 1.61 -12.17
N ASP A 141 -1.62 1.14 -12.68
CA ASP A 141 -2.11 1.49 -14.02
C ASP A 141 -2.96 2.77 -14.02
N SER A 142 -3.22 3.31 -12.82
CA SER A 142 -3.97 4.54 -12.62
C SER A 142 -3.13 5.77 -12.98
N THR A 143 -3.76 6.93 -12.92
CA THR A 143 -3.14 8.25 -13.10
C THR A 143 -2.14 8.62 -12.01
N HIS A 144 -2.00 7.83 -10.95
CA HIS A 144 -1.23 8.18 -9.75
C HIS A 144 0.26 7.83 -9.82
N ASP A 145 0.73 7.20 -10.90
CA ASP A 145 2.15 6.93 -11.14
C ASP A 145 2.92 6.44 -9.89
N THR A 146 2.37 5.47 -9.16
CA THR A 146 2.97 4.93 -7.93
C THR A 146 3.50 3.52 -8.10
N CYS A 147 4.60 3.21 -7.42
CA CYS A 147 5.24 1.90 -7.42
C CYS A 147 5.68 1.50 -6.01
N PRO A 148 4.80 0.93 -5.17
CA PRO A 148 5.23 0.33 -3.92
C PRO A 148 6.08 -0.91 -4.16
N ILE A 149 7.18 -1.01 -3.40
CA ILE A 149 8.16 -2.10 -3.41
C ILE A 149 8.08 -2.79 -2.05
N TYR A 150 7.86 -4.10 -2.06
CA TYR A 150 7.69 -4.93 -0.86
C TYR A 150 8.81 -5.95 -0.75
N ILE A 151 9.56 -5.89 0.33
CA ILE A 151 10.70 -6.75 0.59
C ILE A 151 10.47 -7.57 1.86
N THR A 152 10.65 -8.89 1.77
CA THR A 152 10.84 -9.76 2.94
C THR A 152 12.34 -9.95 3.10
N TYR A 153 12.91 -9.46 4.20
CA TYR A 153 14.36 -9.36 4.40
C TYR A 153 15.01 -10.73 4.66
N ASP A 154 14.52 -11.44 5.69
CA ASP A 154 14.96 -12.79 5.99
C ASP A 154 13.99 -13.77 5.31
N LYS A 155 14.43 -14.47 4.28
CA LYS A 155 13.67 -15.55 3.65
C LYS A 155 13.96 -16.84 4.42
N ALA A 156 12.92 -17.68 4.60
CA ALA A 156 13.03 -18.92 5.37
C ALA A 156 14.15 -19.85 4.87
N ASP A 157 14.80 -20.57 5.80
CA ASP A 157 15.97 -21.42 5.53
C ASP A 157 15.70 -22.63 4.62
N ASP A 158 14.42 -23.03 4.46
CA ASP A 158 14.00 -24.12 3.54
C ASP A 158 14.10 -23.74 2.06
N ILE A 159 14.36 -22.47 1.76
CA ILE A 159 14.63 -22.04 0.40
C ILE A 159 16.07 -22.41 0.09
N SER A 160 16.26 -23.29 -0.91
CA SER A 160 17.58 -23.77 -1.33
C SER A 160 18.60 -22.63 -1.43
N GLU A 161 19.86 -22.90 -1.07
CA GLU A 161 20.95 -21.89 -1.10
C GLU A 161 21.08 -21.14 -2.43
N THR A 162 20.55 -21.73 -3.51
CA THR A 162 20.47 -21.12 -4.84
C THR A 162 19.41 -20.03 -4.98
N ILE A 163 18.52 -19.85 -4.00
CA ILE A 163 17.41 -18.87 -4.02
C ILE A 163 17.66 -17.72 -3.02
N LYS A 164 18.74 -17.74 -2.26
CA LYS A 164 19.14 -16.64 -1.38
C LYS A 164 19.51 -15.39 -2.18
N TYR A 165 18.48 -14.81 -2.81
CA TYR A 165 18.53 -13.46 -3.33
C TYR A 165 18.24 -12.54 -2.16
N GLU A 166 19.27 -12.04 -1.60
CA GLU A 166 19.17 -11.16 -0.48
C GLU A 166 19.01 -9.74 -1.00
N ASP A 167 17.73 -9.34 -1.13
CA ASP A 167 17.44 -7.94 -1.00
C ASP A 167 18.15 -7.48 0.28
N ARG A 168 19.05 -6.50 0.20
CA ARG A 168 19.91 -6.16 1.33
C ARG A 168 20.13 -4.67 1.47
N PHE A 169 20.18 -4.21 2.70
CA PHE A 169 20.65 -2.88 2.98
C PHE A 169 22.17 -2.79 2.80
N TYR A 170 22.62 -1.79 2.08
CA TYR A 170 24.03 -1.37 2.11
C TYR A 170 24.31 -0.47 3.33
N ASN A 171 23.35 0.36 3.68
CA ASN A 171 23.34 1.29 4.80
C ASN A 171 21.89 1.74 5.08
N PRO A 172 21.61 2.52 6.14
CA PRO A 172 20.25 2.94 6.47
C PRO A 172 19.50 3.71 5.37
N ASN A 173 20.18 4.17 4.34
CA ASN A 173 19.58 4.96 3.27
C ASN A 173 19.51 4.23 1.92
N THR A 174 20.22 3.12 1.74
CA THR A 174 20.36 2.47 0.43
C THR A 174 20.13 0.98 0.53
N MET A 175 19.27 0.46 -0.33
CA MET A 175 18.92 -0.96 -0.39
C MET A 175 19.11 -1.51 -1.81
N HIS A 176 19.68 -2.70 -1.90
CA HIS A 176 19.75 -3.51 -3.11
C HIS A 176 18.49 -4.35 -3.23
N CYS A 177 17.84 -4.32 -4.38
CA CYS A 177 16.56 -4.96 -4.63
C CYS A 177 16.60 -5.80 -5.89
N TYR A 178 15.69 -6.78 -5.94
CA TYR A 178 15.52 -7.62 -7.11
C TYR A 178 14.09 -7.57 -7.65
N SER A 179 13.96 -7.74 -8.95
CA SER A 179 12.66 -7.90 -9.60
C SER A 179 12.06 -9.27 -9.28
N LYS A 180 10.82 -9.48 -9.72
CA LYS A 180 10.21 -10.82 -9.78
C LYS A 180 10.99 -11.71 -10.76
N ASP A 181 10.93 -13.01 -10.53
CA ASP A 181 11.53 -14.02 -11.42
C ASP A 181 11.05 -13.89 -12.86
N GLY A 182 11.92 -14.25 -13.79
CA GLY A 182 11.61 -14.23 -15.22
C GLY A 182 11.53 -12.82 -15.82
N ARG A 183 11.97 -11.79 -15.10
CA ARG A 183 11.97 -10.41 -15.62
C ARG A 183 13.25 -10.09 -16.37
N ARG A 184 13.08 -9.37 -17.48
CA ARG A 184 14.16 -8.82 -18.31
C ARG A 184 13.96 -7.32 -18.47
N LEU A 185 15.04 -6.55 -18.56
CA LEU A 185 14.98 -5.09 -18.73
C LEU A 185 14.13 -4.66 -19.93
N GLU A 186 14.10 -5.48 -20.99
CA GLU A 186 13.32 -5.19 -22.21
C GLU A 186 11.81 -5.41 -22.05
N LYS A 187 11.36 -6.09 -20.99
CA LYS A 187 9.94 -6.33 -20.75
C LYS A 187 9.21 -5.02 -20.44
N LYS A 188 7.97 -4.91 -20.96
CA LYS A 188 7.12 -3.72 -20.80
C LYS A 188 7.01 -3.26 -19.34
N GLU A 189 6.90 -4.20 -18.41
CA GLU A 189 6.83 -3.93 -16.97
C GLU A 189 8.10 -3.24 -16.45
N MET A 190 9.29 -3.75 -16.79
CA MET A 190 10.57 -3.17 -16.38
C MET A 190 10.83 -1.83 -17.08
N LYS A 191 10.51 -1.72 -18.36
CA LYS A 191 10.59 -0.44 -19.09
C LYS A 191 9.70 0.61 -18.44
N LYS A 192 8.48 0.25 -17.98
CA LYS A 192 7.58 1.17 -17.25
C LYS A 192 8.18 1.53 -15.89
N MET A 193 8.69 0.53 -15.14
CA MET A 193 9.27 0.74 -13.81
C MET A 193 10.47 1.68 -13.85
N PHE A 194 11.34 1.56 -14.84
CA PHE A 194 12.59 2.33 -14.91
C PHE A 194 12.57 3.49 -15.92
N ALA A 195 11.38 3.82 -16.44
CA ALA A 195 11.25 4.93 -17.39
C ALA A 195 11.76 6.25 -16.82
N GLY A 196 12.70 6.86 -17.51
CA GLY A 196 13.25 8.17 -17.15
C GLY A 196 14.18 8.17 -15.92
N VAL A 197 14.48 7.01 -15.31
CA VAL A 197 15.34 6.94 -14.12
C VAL A 197 16.76 7.44 -14.43
N ASN A 198 17.38 6.95 -15.50
CA ASN A 198 18.75 7.34 -15.86
C ASN A 198 18.85 8.82 -16.26
N GLU A 199 17.83 9.36 -16.87
CA GLU A 199 17.72 10.77 -17.24
C GLU A 199 17.33 11.67 -16.05
N GLY A 200 16.90 11.08 -14.92
CA GLY A 200 16.38 11.84 -13.78
C GLY A 200 15.01 12.46 -14.03
N LYS A 201 14.21 11.85 -14.90
CA LYS A 201 12.89 12.33 -15.36
C LYS A 201 11.78 11.30 -15.12
N THR A 202 11.98 10.37 -14.17
CA THR A 202 10.94 9.40 -13.84
C THR A 202 9.69 10.12 -13.29
N LYS A 203 8.51 9.64 -13.70
CA LYS A 203 7.23 10.09 -13.14
C LYS A 203 6.78 9.23 -11.97
N LEU A 204 7.32 8.00 -11.86
CA LEU A 204 6.93 7.09 -10.80
C LEU A 204 7.44 7.56 -9.43
N LYS A 205 6.55 7.53 -8.46
CA LYS A 205 6.87 7.65 -7.04
C LYS A 205 7.03 6.24 -6.47
N TYR A 206 8.20 5.95 -5.94
CA TYR A 206 8.50 4.65 -5.35
C TYR A 206 8.37 4.73 -3.83
N TYR A 207 7.79 3.70 -3.24
CA TYR A 207 7.55 3.58 -1.81
C TYR A 207 8.13 2.27 -1.31
N LEU A 208 9.02 2.30 -0.33
CA LEU A 208 9.70 1.11 0.17
C LEU A 208 9.01 0.56 1.42
N PHE A 209 8.64 -0.70 1.36
CA PHE A 209 8.02 -1.45 2.44
C PHE A 209 8.86 -2.69 2.74
N VAL A 210 9.21 -2.89 4.01
CA VAL A 210 10.04 -4.03 4.42
C VAL A 210 9.38 -4.74 5.59
N LYS A 211 9.45 -6.07 5.61
CA LYS A 211 9.22 -6.90 6.79
C LYS A 211 10.41 -7.81 7.00
N LYS A 212 10.66 -8.22 8.25
CA LYS A 212 11.81 -9.05 8.56
C LYS A 212 11.65 -10.45 7.99
N SER A 213 10.54 -11.13 8.29
CA SER A 213 10.27 -12.49 7.83
C SER A 213 8.79 -12.68 7.46
N ASP A 214 8.46 -13.82 6.88
CA ASP A 214 7.08 -14.17 6.57
C ASP A 214 6.24 -14.46 7.82
N ASP A 215 6.87 -14.81 8.94
CA ASP A 215 6.21 -15.02 10.24
C ASP A 215 5.60 -13.74 10.83
N GLU A 216 6.04 -12.56 10.37
CA GLU A 216 5.45 -11.27 10.77
C GLU A 216 4.05 -11.02 10.17
N GLY A 217 3.50 -11.96 9.41
CA GLY A 217 2.18 -11.86 8.79
C GLY A 217 2.18 -11.09 7.47
N ILE A 218 1.04 -10.44 7.18
CA ILE A 218 0.78 -9.84 5.85
C ILE A 218 1.21 -8.37 5.73
N SER A 219 1.58 -7.73 6.83
CA SER A 219 1.88 -6.30 6.87
C SER A 219 3.38 -6.03 6.82
N TYR A 220 3.74 -4.94 6.16
CA TYR A 220 5.11 -4.46 5.97
C TYR A 220 5.27 -3.10 6.64
N VAL A 221 6.45 -2.82 7.18
CA VAL A 221 6.80 -1.50 7.71
C VAL A 221 7.09 -0.57 6.53
N PHE A 222 6.46 0.58 6.49
CA PHE A 222 6.76 1.62 5.51
C PHE A 222 8.03 2.37 5.91
N LEU A 223 9.03 2.36 5.04
CA LEU A 223 10.32 3.01 5.29
C LEU A 223 10.44 4.39 4.65
N GLY A 224 9.53 4.74 3.76
CA GLY A 224 9.51 6.05 3.13
C GLY A 224 9.48 6.01 1.61
N GLU A 225 9.39 7.19 1.02
CA GLU A 225 9.56 7.41 -0.42
C GLU A 225 11.03 7.16 -0.78
N CYS A 226 11.27 6.54 -1.94
CA CYS A 226 12.61 6.24 -2.40
C CYS A 226 12.78 6.54 -3.89
N PHE A 227 14.03 6.48 -4.36
CA PHE A 227 14.40 6.67 -5.75
C PHE A 227 15.22 5.48 -6.22
N VAL A 228 14.95 4.99 -7.42
CA VAL A 228 15.86 4.05 -8.08
C VAL A 228 17.13 4.80 -8.48
N ILE A 229 18.29 4.27 -8.09
CA ILE A 229 19.60 4.88 -8.37
C ILE A 229 19.91 4.76 -9.85
N LYS A 230 20.33 5.86 -10.47
CA LYS A 230 20.74 5.88 -11.89
C LYS A 230 21.83 4.85 -12.17
N ASN A 231 21.72 4.18 -13.31
CA ASN A 231 22.67 3.17 -13.78
C ASN A 231 22.88 1.97 -12.84
N SER A 232 22.00 1.78 -11.85
CA SER A 232 22.08 0.62 -10.95
C SER A 232 21.37 -0.62 -11.51
N MET A 233 20.49 -0.46 -12.50
CA MET A 233 19.72 -1.54 -13.07
C MET A 233 20.62 -2.49 -13.88
N LYS A 234 20.61 -3.79 -13.52
CA LYS A 234 21.40 -4.81 -14.18
C LYS A 234 20.56 -6.03 -14.53
N GLN A 235 20.80 -6.58 -15.72
CA GLN A 235 20.24 -7.87 -16.10
C GLN A 235 21.14 -8.97 -15.54
N GLU A 236 20.54 -9.87 -14.77
CA GLU A 236 21.21 -11.03 -14.21
C GLU A 236 20.47 -12.32 -14.59
N SER A 237 21.12 -13.45 -14.45
CA SER A 237 20.54 -14.78 -14.56
C SER A 237 20.74 -15.54 -13.27
N ARG A 238 19.75 -16.36 -12.90
CA ARG A 238 19.78 -17.10 -11.65
C ARG A 238 19.16 -18.48 -11.77
N LEU A 239 19.72 -19.41 -11.00
CA LEU A 239 19.19 -20.77 -10.91
C LEU A 239 18.03 -20.80 -9.90
N ILE A 240 16.80 -21.07 -10.38
CA ILE A 240 15.59 -21.16 -9.58
C ILE A 240 14.90 -22.48 -9.95
N ASP A 241 14.67 -23.35 -8.98
CA ASP A 241 14.13 -24.70 -9.20
C ASP A 241 14.91 -25.49 -10.27
N GLY A 242 16.25 -25.41 -10.25
CA GLY A 242 17.12 -26.07 -11.21
C GLY A 242 17.08 -25.48 -12.63
N LYS A 243 16.40 -24.37 -12.86
CA LYS A 243 16.32 -23.68 -14.15
C LYS A 243 16.90 -22.26 -14.05
N GLU A 244 17.71 -21.92 -15.03
CA GLU A 244 18.21 -20.56 -15.15
C GLU A 244 17.07 -19.61 -15.54
N LYS A 245 16.78 -18.63 -14.68
CA LYS A 245 15.76 -17.60 -14.92
C LYS A 245 16.39 -16.21 -14.93
N PRO A 246 15.96 -15.35 -15.85
CA PRO A 246 16.42 -13.96 -15.85
C PRO A 246 15.78 -13.19 -14.70
N ILE A 247 16.55 -12.27 -14.11
CA ILE A 247 16.11 -11.35 -13.06
C ILE A 247 16.79 -9.99 -13.28
N VAL A 248 16.18 -8.93 -12.76
CA VAL A 248 16.77 -7.59 -12.79
C VAL A 248 17.11 -7.18 -11.36
N SER A 249 18.36 -6.81 -11.12
CA SER A 249 18.77 -6.15 -9.88
C SER A 249 18.77 -4.64 -10.05
N TYR A 250 18.54 -3.91 -8.97
CA TYR A 250 18.57 -2.45 -8.92
C TYR A 250 18.73 -1.95 -7.50
N ASP A 251 19.24 -0.75 -7.34
CA ASP A 251 19.43 -0.12 -6.05
C ASP A 251 18.41 1.00 -5.86
N VAL A 252 17.87 1.12 -4.64
CA VAL A 252 17.00 2.23 -4.24
C VAL A 252 17.66 3.03 -3.13
N ARG A 253 17.43 4.35 -3.16
CA ARG A 253 17.81 5.28 -2.09
C ARG A 253 16.57 5.90 -1.50
N LEU A 254 16.41 5.80 -0.19
CA LEU A 254 15.37 6.49 0.57
C LEU A 254 15.59 8.01 0.57
N LYS A 255 14.52 8.77 0.61
CA LYS A 255 14.56 10.22 0.83
C LYS A 255 15.20 10.55 2.16
N GLU A 256 14.73 9.88 3.21
CA GLU A 256 15.24 9.98 4.57
C GLU A 256 15.81 8.64 5.01
N PRO A 257 16.91 8.60 5.74
CA PRO A 257 17.46 7.35 6.25
C PRO A 257 16.50 6.69 7.23
N VAL A 258 16.49 5.36 7.24
CA VAL A 258 15.74 4.57 8.23
C VAL A 258 16.29 4.87 9.63
N ASP A 259 15.40 5.01 10.61
CA ASP A 259 15.80 5.06 12.01
C ASP A 259 16.72 3.89 12.37
N LEU A 260 17.78 4.14 13.12
CA LEU A 260 18.81 3.12 13.41
C LEU A 260 18.24 1.92 14.16
N THR A 261 17.29 2.12 15.07
CA THR A 261 16.66 1.03 15.82
C THR A 261 15.90 0.12 14.87
N LEU A 262 15.11 0.72 13.97
CA LEU A 262 14.37 0.00 12.95
C LEU A 262 15.31 -0.68 11.94
N TYR A 263 16.37 0.00 11.49
CA TYR A 263 17.38 -0.57 10.60
C TYR A 263 18.03 -1.82 11.20
N TYR A 264 18.50 -1.75 12.46
CA TYR A 264 19.11 -2.90 13.13
C TYR A 264 18.12 -4.03 13.43
N SER A 265 16.83 -3.75 13.51
CA SER A 265 15.82 -4.80 13.66
C SER A 265 15.74 -5.69 12.40
N PHE A 266 16.03 -5.14 11.22
CA PHE A 266 16.09 -5.92 9.96
C PHE A 266 17.45 -6.62 9.79
N VAL A 267 18.54 -5.86 9.83
CA VAL A 267 19.87 -6.40 9.48
C VAL A 267 20.51 -7.21 10.61
N GLY A 268 19.95 -7.16 11.81
CA GLY A 268 20.55 -7.73 13.01
C GLY A 268 21.75 -6.90 13.49
N THR A 269 21.99 -6.93 14.80
CA THR A 269 23.28 -6.48 15.33
C THR A 269 24.30 -7.59 15.04
N LYS A 270 25.30 -7.33 14.20
CA LYS A 270 26.48 -8.21 14.19
C LYS A 270 27.02 -8.23 15.63
N ARG A 271 26.73 -9.30 16.35
CA ARG A 271 27.50 -9.60 17.57
C ARG A 271 28.91 -9.97 17.08
N ASN A 272 29.85 -9.04 17.27
CA ASN A 272 31.29 -9.34 17.18
C ASN A 272 31.66 -10.41 18.20
#